data_581c3182dad733c22a438e040c3a1b34
#
_entry.id   581c3182dad733c22a438e040c3a1b34
#
_cell.length_a   1.000
_cell.length_b   1.000
_cell.length_c   1.000
_cell.angle_alpha   90.00
_cell.angle_beta   90.00
_cell.angle_gamma   90.00
#
_symmetry.space_group_name_H-M   'P 1'
#
loop_
_entity.id
_entity.type
_entity.pdbx_description
1 polymer ?
#
loop_
_entity_poly.entity_id
_entity_poly.type
_entity_poly.pdbx_seq_one_letter_code
_entity_poly.pdbx_strand_id
1 'polypeptide(L)'
;MCLSIPSKIVEILPDNFAIVDTMGVKRKVSLDLMPEPVEVGDYVLIHVGYAMAKLSEEDALESLKIYEQMIKAIEEEEQNQA
;
A
#
# COMPACT_ATOMS: atom_id res chain seq x y z
N MET A 1 -1.56 -16.28 -5.35
CA MET A 1 -1.21 -15.60 -4.10
C MET A 1 -1.34 -14.10 -4.29
N CYS A 2 -2.12 -13.47 -3.45
CA CYS A 2 -2.29 -12.02 -3.53
C CYS A 2 -1.14 -11.34 -2.81
N LEU A 3 -0.30 -10.66 -3.55
CA LEU A 3 0.75 -9.85 -2.97
C LEU A 3 0.19 -8.44 -2.81
N SER A 4 -0.07 -8.04 -1.58
CA SER A 4 -0.55 -6.70 -1.29
C SER A 4 0.64 -5.77 -1.06
N ILE A 5 0.67 -4.68 -1.79
CA ILE A 5 1.68 -3.64 -1.58
C ILE A 5 1.22 -2.77 -0.43
N PRO A 6 2.05 -2.54 0.61
CA PRO A 6 1.67 -1.66 1.71
C PRO A 6 1.33 -0.26 1.20
N SER A 7 0.23 0.29 1.70
CA SER A 7 -0.26 1.62 1.32
C SER A 7 -0.32 2.49 2.56
N LYS A 8 0.13 3.73 2.43
CA LYS A 8 0.16 4.68 3.56
C LYS A 8 -1.12 5.50 3.58
N ILE A 9 -1.77 5.58 4.74
CA ILE A 9 -2.93 6.43 4.92
C ILE A 9 -2.46 7.89 4.95
N VAL A 10 -2.96 8.69 4.01
CA VAL A 10 -2.62 10.10 3.91
C VAL A 10 -3.76 11.02 4.32
N GLU A 11 -4.99 10.51 4.35
CA GLU A 11 -6.16 11.29 4.77
C GLU A 11 -7.26 10.35 5.25
N ILE A 12 -7.92 10.72 6.35
CA ILE A 12 -9.11 10.01 6.86
C ILE A 12 -10.33 10.79 6.38
N LEU A 13 -11.26 10.10 5.73
CA LEU A 13 -12.47 10.69 5.19
C LEU A 13 -13.70 10.33 6.04
N PRO A 14 -14.85 11.04 5.86
CA PRO A 14 -16.10 10.65 6.49
C PRO A 14 -16.56 9.26 6.04
N ASP A 15 -17.48 8.67 6.81
CA ASP A 15 -18.13 7.39 6.49
C ASP A 15 -17.18 6.21 6.43
N ASN A 16 -16.10 6.25 7.21
CA ASN A 16 -15.15 5.17 7.36
C ASN A 16 -14.37 4.85 6.07
N PHE A 17 -13.98 5.91 5.36
CA PHE A 17 -13.10 5.83 4.19
C PHE A 17 -11.78 6.52 4.48
N ALA A 18 -10.79 6.22 3.66
CA ALA A 18 -9.49 6.88 3.72
C ALA A 18 -8.89 7.02 2.32
N ILE A 19 -8.01 8.00 2.18
CA ILE A 19 -7.15 8.09 1.00
C ILE A 19 -5.82 7.47 1.38
N VAL A 20 -5.35 6.56 0.54
CA VAL A 20 -4.06 5.92 0.72
C VAL A 20 -3.13 6.21 -0.46
N ASP A 21 -1.85 6.21 -0.20
CA ASP A 21 -0.80 6.36 -1.21
C ASP A 21 -0.11 5.01 -1.37
N THR A 22 -0.19 4.46 -2.59
CA THR A 22 0.46 3.20 -2.93
C THR A 22 1.56 3.49 -3.95
N MET A 23 2.80 3.65 -3.47
CA MET A 23 3.95 3.93 -4.32
C MET A 23 3.73 5.13 -5.26
N GLY A 24 3.14 6.21 -4.73
CA GLY A 24 2.89 7.43 -5.47
C GLY A 24 1.49 7.55 -6.08
N VAL A 25 0.71 6.49 -6.05
CA VAL A 25 -0.67 6.51 -6.57
C VAL A 25 -1.65 6.60 -5.41
N LYS A 26 -2.48 7.63 -5.41
CA LYS A 26 -3.49 7.84 -4.36
C LYS A 26 -4.83 7.27 -4.78
N ARG A 27 -5.53 6.65 -3.83
CA ARG A 27 -6.88 6.14 -4.08
C ARG A 27 -7.68 6.08 -2.78
N LYS A 28 -9.00 6.04 -2.94
CA LYS A 28 -9.95 5.94 -1.84
C LYS A 28 -10.19 4.47 -1.53
N VAL A 29 -10.14 4.13 -0.24
CA VAL A 29 -10.40 2.77 0.22
C VAL A 29 -11.37 2.78 1.40
N SER A 30 -12.08 1.67 1.60
CA SER A 30 -12.97 1.49 2.73
C SER A 30 -12.20 0.95 3.93
N LEU A 31 -12.54 1.44 5.12
CA LEU A 31 -11.99 0.97 6.38
C LEU A 31 -12.94 0.00 7.10
N ASP A 32 -14.05 -0.40 6.46
CA ASP A 32 -15.09 -1.22 7.09
C ASP A 32 -14.59 -2.60 7.55
N LEU A 33 -13.55 -3.13 6.92
CA LEU A 33 -13.03 -4.45 7.25
C LEU A 33 -11.77 -4.41 8.12
N MET A 34 -11.37 -3.21 8.56
CA MET A 34 -10.20 -3.08 9.44
C MET A 34 -10.51 -3.61 10.84
N PRO A 35 -9.66 -4.50 11.37
CA PRO A 35 -9.87 -5.06 12.71
C PRO A 35 -9.49 -4.11 13.84
N GLU A 36 -8.85 -2.98 13.52
CA GLU A 36 -8.38 -2.02 14.51
C GLU A 36 -8.44 -0.59 13.95
N PRO A 37 -8.50 0.42 14.82
CA PRO A 37 -8.48 1.81 14.36
C PRO A 37 -7.16 2.17 13.66
N VAL A 38 -7.26 3.07 12.69
CA VAL A 38 -6.10 3.57 11.95
C VAL A 38 -6.07 5.09 11.96
N GLU A 39 -4.91 5.66 11.71
CA GLU A 39 -4.72 7.10 11.62
C GLU A 39 -3.77 7.44 10.48
N VAL A 40 -3.72 8.72 10.13
CA VAL A 40 -2.81 9.20 9.08
C VAL A 40 -1.37 8.81 9.42
N GLY A 41 -0.67 8.26 8.44
CA GLY A 41 0.69 7.76 8.61
C GLY A 41 0.79 6.25 8.78
N ASP A 42 -0.33 5.58 9.10
CA ASP A 42 -0.35 4.13 9.23
C ASP A 42 -0.25 3.46 7.87
N TYR A 43 0.37 2.29 7.84
CA TYR A 43 0.44 1.45 6.64
C TYR A 43 -0.59 0.33 6.75
N VAL A 44 -1.29 0.09 5.65
CA VAL A 44 -2.33 -0.95 5.58
C VAL A 44 -2.17 -1.77 4.31
N LEU A 45 -2.69 -2.98 4.34
CA LEU A 45 -2.78 -3.85 3.17
C LEU A 45 -4.18 -3.71 2.58
N ILE A 46 -4.25 -3.48 1.27
CA ILE A 46 -5.50 -3.26 0.54
C ILE A 46 -5.84 -4.48 -0.30
N HIS A 47 -7.11 -4.89 -0.24
CA HIS A 47 -7.64 -5.96 -1.09
C HIS A 47 -9.01 -5.54 -1.62
N VAL A 48 -9.12 -5.43 -2.94
CA VAL A 48 -10.36 -5.08 -3.66
C VAL A 48 -11.02 -3.81 -3.09
N GLY A 49 -10.19 -2.77 -2.82
CA GLY A 49 -10.70 -1.48 -2.34
C GLY A 49 -10.96 -1.41 -0.84
N TYR A 50 -10.67 -2.48 -0.08
CA TYR A 50 -10.81 -2.51 1.37
C TYR A 50 -9.46 -2.62 2.05
N ALA A 51 -9.26 -1.80 3.08
CA ALA A 51 -8.11 -1.97 3.96
C ALA A 51 -8.39 -3.17 4.87
N MET A 52 -7.49 -4.13 4.90
CA MET A 52 -7.71 -5.41 5.58
C MET A 52 -6.85 -5.60 6.82
N ALA A 53 -5.65 -5.04 6.84
CA ALA A 53 -4.71 -5.25 7.92
C ALA A 53 -3.78 -4.04 8.05
N LYS A 54 -3.30 -3.81 9.28
CA LYS A 54 -2.34 -2.76 9.58
C LYS A 54 -0.95 -3.37 9.71
N LEU A 55 0.04 -2.72 9.12
CA LEU A 55 1.44 -3.13 9.21
C LEU A 55 2.22 -2.15 10.06
N SER A 56 3.26 -2.63 10.74
CA SER A 56 4.22 -1.72 11.34
C SER A 56 4.95 -0.95 10.24
N GLU A 57 5.41 0.26 10.56
CA GLU A 57 6.17 1.07 9.61
C GLU A 57 7.42 0.33 9.13
N GLU A 58 8.11 -0.35 10.04
CA GLU A 58 9.32 -1.11 9.70
C GLU A 58 9.03 -2.20 8.66
N ASP A 59 7.98 -3.00 8.89
CA ASP A 59 7.61 -4.07 7.97
C ASP A 59 7.14 -3.53 6.62
N ALA A 60 6.40 -2.43 6.64
CA ALA A 60 5.91 -1.80 5.43
C ALA A 60 7.04 -1.25 4.58
N LEU A 61 8.00 -0.57 5.19
CA LEU A 61 9.14 0.00 4.47
C LEU A 61 10.03 -1.09 3.88
N GLU A 62 10.22 -2.18 4.60
CA GLU A 62 10.99 -3.32 4.08
C GLU A 62 10.31 -3.95 2.87
N SER A 63 8.99 -4.15 2.93
CA SER A 63 8.22 -4.68 1.80
C SER A 63 8.28 -3.77 0.59
N LEU A 64 8.11 -2.46 0.80
CA LEU A 64 8.16 -1.47 -0.28
C LEU A 64 9.54 -1.45 -0.95
N LYS A 65 10.60 -1.61 -0.18
CA LYS A 65 11.96 -1.69 -0.72
C LYS A 65 12.11 -2.89 -1.66
N ILE A 66 11.55 -4.02 -1.30
CA ILE A 66 11.58 -5.22 -2.13
C ILE A 66 10.82 -4.98 -3.44
N TYR A 67 9.62 -4.38 -3.38
CA TYR A 67 8.86 -4.06 -4.58
C TYR A 67 9.60 -3.10 -5.50
N GLU A 68 10.24 -2.08 -4.94
CA GLU A 68 11.03 -1.13 -5.72
C GLU A 68 12.18 -1.83 -6.44
N GLN A 69 12.87 -2.75 -5.77
CA GLN A 69 13.95 -3.52 -6.38
C GLN A 69 13.44 -4.42 -7.51
N MET A 70 12.27 -5.03 -7.35
CA MET A 70 11.66 -5.85 -8.38
C MET A 70 11.30 -5.03 -9.62
N ILE A 71 10.70 -3.87 -9.43
CA ILE A 71 10.33 -2.97 -10.52
C ILE A 71 11.58 -2.52 -11.27
N LYS A 72 12.62 -2.13 -10.54
CA LYS A 72 13.89 -1.69 -11.13
C LYS A 72 14.53 -2.80 -11.97
N ALA A 73 14.51 -4.03 -11.47
CA ALA A 73 15.06 -5.18 -12.21
C ALA A 73 14.30 -5.43 -13.51
N ILE A 74 12.96 -5.30 -13.49
CA ILE A 74 12.14 -5.45 -14.68
C ILE A 74 12.47 -4.36 -15.70
N GLU A 75 12.58 -3.11 -15.25
CA GLU A 75 12.93 -1.99 -16.14
C GLU A 75 14.30 -2.17 -16.80
N GLU A 76 15.30 -2.61 -16.02
CA GLU A 76 16.64 -2.87 -16.56
C GLU A 76 16.62 -4.00 -17.61
N GLU A 77 15.84 -5.06 -17.36
CA GLU A 77 15.69 -6.15 -18.29
C GLU A 77 15.04 -5.70 -19.60
N GLU A 78 14.00 -4.87 -19.52
CA GLU A 78 13.34 -4.31 -20.70
C GLU A 78 14.31 -3.46 -21.52
N GLN A 79 15.15 -2.66 -20.87
CA GLN A 79 16.15 -1.84 -21.56
C GLN A 79 17.21 -2.70 -22.27
N ASN A 80 17.57 -3.83 -21.69
CA ASN A 80 18.58 -4.71 -22.26
C ASN A 80 18.07 -5.55 -23.42
N GLN A 81 16.77 -5.61 -23.62
CA GLN A 81 16.15 -6.35 -24.74
C GLN A 81 15.95 -5.50 -25.99
N ALA A 82 16.30 -4.25 -25.94
CA ALA A 82 16.15 -3.33 -27.07
C ALA A 82 17.10 -3.62 -28.21
#